data_d9a9168b68d1ef0be7f2af0c776a950b
#
_entry.id   d9a9168b68d1ef0be7f2af0c776a950b
#
_cell.length_a   1.000
_cell.length_b   1.000
_cell.length_c   1.000
_cell.angle_alpha   90.00
_cell.angle_beta   90.00
_cell.angle_gamma   90.00
#
_symmetry.space_group_name_H-M   'P 1'
#
loop_
_entity.id
_entity.type
_entity.pdbx_description
1 polymer ?
#
loop_
_entity_poly.entity_id
_entity_poly.type
_entity_poly.pdbx_seq_one_letter_code
_entity_poly.pdbx_strand_id
1 'polypeptide(L)'
;KPVPKTINRIVGGSPTTVQKYPYMSNMQYGMWGIWWFQACGGTLIKSTIVLSAAHCYFGDVPSVWRVRLGSSMASSGGSLHDVSQLVIHPQYSSATLDYDIALVHLATPAVYSNLVQSARIAGKNYLVPDGANVTTIGWGTTSSGGSAPEQLQHVDINIINQELCAERYAHLKTQPGFQNWPDITDGMLCAGILDVGGKDACQGDSGGPLAHHNIIVGVVSWGFQCAHSEYPGVNARVSYYADWIVSNA
;
A
#
# COMPACT_ATOMS: atom_id res chain seq x y z
N LYS A 1 -13.76 -5.52 37.24
CA LYS A 1 -12.44 -5.61 36.54
C LYS A 1 -12.61 -4.92 35.20
N PRO A 2 -11.76 -3.94 34.81
CA PRO A 2 -11.84 -3.33 33.51
C PRO A 2 -11.49 -4.38 32.46
N VAL A 3 -12.33 -4.48 31.41
CA VAL A 3 -12.05 -5.30 30.23
C VAL A 3 -10.86 -4.62 29.51
N PRO A 4 -9.81 -5.35 29.12
CA PRO A 4 -8.72 -4.76 28.36
C PRO A 4 -9.27 -4.18 27.05
N LYS A 5 -9.07 -2.89 26.80
CA LYS A 5 -9.30 -2.29 25.48
C LYS A 5 -8.38 -2.99 24.50
N THR A 6 -8.93 -3.79 23.60
CA THR A 6 -8.21 -4.30 22.42
C THR A 6 -7.73 -3.08 21.62
N ILE A 7 -6.43 -2.89 21.57
CA ILE A 7 -5.79 -1.86 20.75
C ILE A 7 -5.81 -2.39 19.33
N ASN A 8 -6.78 -1.96 18.53
CA ASN A 8 -6.86 -2.28 17.10
C ASN A 8 -5.81 -1.49 16.32
N ARG A 9 -5.19 -2.11 15.34
CA ARG A 9 -3.99 -1.64 14.62
C ARG A 9 -4.14 -1.91 13.14
N ILE A 10 -3.71 -1.05 12.25
CA ILE A 10 -4.34 -0.56 10.99
C ILE A 10 -5.72 -0.12 11.42
N VAL A 11 -6.25 0.97 11.07
CA VAL A 11 -7.54 1.41 11.65
C VAL A 11 -8.53 0.25 11.53
N GLY A 12 -8.98 -0.28 12.69
CA GLY A 12 -9.88 -1.45 12.77
C GLY A 12 -9.27 -2.81 12.36
N GLY A 13 -7.95 -2.91 12.20
CA GLY A 13 -7.25 -4.14 11.79
C GLY A 13 -6.90 -5.09 12.94
N SER A 14 -6.26 -6.21 12.58
CA SER A 14 -5.79 -7.26 13.50
C SER A 14 -4.33 -7.63 13.20
N PRO A 15 -3.55 -8.05 14.21
CA PRO A 15 -2.22 -8.60 14.00
C PRO A 15 -2.24 -9.80 13.05
N THR A 16 -1.25 -9.84 12.17
CA THR A 16 -1.06 -10.94 11.22
C THR A 16 0.42 -11.29 11.07
N THR A 17 0.75 -12.17 10.14
CA THR A 17 2.11 -12.64 9.94
C THR A 17 2.47 -12.74 8.47
N VAL A 18 3.77 -12.72 8.16
CA VAL A 18 4.28 -12.97 6.80
C VAL A 18 4.07 -14.41 6.33
N GLN A 19 3.82 -15.38 7.22
CA GLN A 19 3.39 -16.71 6.81
C GLN A 19 2.07 -16.68 6.05
N LYS A 20 1.16 -15.77 6.44
CA LYS A 20 -0.11 -15.58 5.74
C LYS A 20 0.06 -14.73 4.47
N TYR A 21 1.00 -13.78 4.48
CA TYR A 21 1.26 -12.84 3.38
C TYR A 21 2.77 -12.80 3.05
N PRO A 22 3.35 -13.88 2.49
CA PRO A 22 4.80 -14.01 2.34
C PRO A 22 5.42 -13.08 1.30
N TYR A 23 4.60 -12.33 0.59
CA TYR A 23 5.02 -11.30 -0.37
C TYR A 23 5.18 -9.91 0.26
N MET A 24 4.82 -9.75 1.54
CA MET A 24 4.93 -8.44 2.20
C MET A 24 6.37 -7.97 2.27
N SER A 25 6.55 -6.74 1.82
CA SER A 25 7.83 -6.05 1.79
C SER A 25 7.77 -4.79 2.63
N ASN A 26 8.66 -4.69 3.63
CA ASN A 26 8.80 -3.50 4.47
C ASN A 26 9.85 -2.60 3.83
N MET A 27 9.40 -1.45 3.29
CA MET A 27 10.25 -0.49 2.61
C MET A 27 10.80 0.49 3.64
N GLN A 28 12.11 0.43 3.87
CA GLN A 28 12.80 1.21 4.89
C GLN A 28 13.58 2.35 4.27
N TYR A 29 13.34 3.56 4.77
CA TYR A 29 14.10 4.76 4.43
C TYR A 29 15.25 4.98 5.40
N GLY A 30 16.43 5.29 4.86
CA GLY A 30 17.66 5.52 5.62
C GLY A 30 18.00 6.98 5.77
N MET A 31 18.13 7.45 7.00
CA MET A 31 18.68 8.77 7.32
C MET A 31 20.17 8.67 7.64
N TRP A 32 20.99 9.43 6.90
CA TRP A 32 22.47 9.50 7.05
C TRP A 32 23.18 8.14 7.00
N GLY A 33 22.54 7.11 6.37
CA GLY A 33 23.08 5.75 6.28
C GLY A 33 23.14 4.97 7.60
N ILE A 34 22.62 5.51 8.70
CA ILE A 34 22.71 4.94 10.05
C ILE A 34 21.33 4.53 10.59
N TRP A 35 20.35 5.40 10.44
CA TRP A 35 19.00 5.18 10.96
C TRP A 35 18.06 4.72 9.86
N TRP A 36 17.40 3.58 10.07
CA TRP A 36 16.46 3.01 9.13
C TRP A 36 15.11 2.83 9.79
N PHE A 37 14.07 3.34 9.15
CA PHE A 37 12.70 3.23 9.64
C PHE A 37 11.75 2.82 8.52
N GLN A 38 10.68 2.14 8.88
CA GLN A 38 9.62 1.76 7.96
C GLN A 38 8.92 3.04 7.46
N ALA A 39 8.93 3.25 6.16
CA ALA A 39 8.34 4.43 5.53
C ALA A 39 7.17 4.06 4.60
N CYS A 40 7.30 2.95 3.88
CA CYS A 40 6.30 2.46 2.94
C CYS A 40 6.17 0.93 3.02
N GLY A 41 5.09 0.41 2.46
CA GLY A 41 4.90 -0.99 2.16
C GLY A 41 5.27 -1.33 0.71
N GLY A 42 5.29 -2.61 0.40
CA GLY A 42 5.48 -3.12 -0.95
C GLY A 42 5.07 -4.57 -1.08
N THR A 43 5.04 -5.05 -2.30
CA THR A 43 4.69 -6.43 -2.65
C THR A 43 5.79 -7.06 -3.49
N LEU A 44 6.44 -8.10 -2.99
CA LEU A 44 7.39 -8.88 -3.79
C LEU A 44 6.65 -9.57 -4.94
N ILE A 45 6.96 -9.23 -6.20
CA ILE A 45 6.32 -9.81 -7.40
C ILE A 45 7.26 -10.72 -8.20
N LYS A 46 8.58 -10.53 -8.05
CA LYS A 46 9.65 -11.41 -8.51
C LYS A 46 10.76 -11.45 -7.46
N SER A 47 11.66 -12.42 -7.53
CA SER A 47 12.76 -12.52 -6.55
C SER A 47 13.62 -11.25 -6.44
N THR A 48 13.60 -10.39 -7.46
CA THR A 48 14.38 -9.15 -7.52
C THR A 48 13.51 -7.89 -7.59
N ILE A 49 12.17 -7.99 -7.57
CA ILE A 49 11.30 -6.85 -7.84
C ILE A 49 10.16 -6.76 -6.84
N VAL A 50 10.04 -5.58 -6.24
CA VAL A 50 8.94 -5.20 -5.36
C VAL A 50 8.08 -4.15 -6.07
N LEU A 51 6.77 -4.38 -6.12
CA LEU A 51 5.74 -3.43 -6.56
C LEU A 51 5.38 -2.52 -5.39
N SER A 52 5.36 -1.20 -5.60
CA SER A 52 5.05 -0.19 -4.59
C SER A 52 4.47 1.08 -5.23
N ALA A 53 4.27 2.15 -4.44
CA ALA A 53 3.77 3.43 -4.92
C ALA A 53 4.90 4.38 -5.34
N ALA A 54 4.68 5.17 -6.39
CA ALA A 54 5.65 6.13 -6.90
C ALA A 54 5.96 7.24 -5.89
N HIS A 55 4.94 7.73 -5.19
CA HIS A 55 5.10 8.83 -4.22
C HIS A 55 6.08 8.51 -3.09
N CYS A 56 6.29 7.23 -2.76
CA CYS A 56 7.26 6.81 -1.76
C CYS A 56 8.69 7.17 -2.15
N TYR A 57 9.02 7.15 -3.45
CA TYR A 57 10.40 7.19 -3.96
C TYR A 57 10.68 8.40 -4.85
N PHE A 58 9.66 9.19 -5.19
CA PHE A 58 9.81 10.28 -6.15
C PHE A 58 10.80 11.35 -5.67
N GLY A 59 11.88 11.50 -6.43
CA GLY A 59 12.98 12.42 -6.09
C GLY A 59 14.12 11.79 -5.28
N ASP A 60 13.97 10.54 -4.84
CA ASP A 60 14.98 9.82 -4.07
C ASP A 60 15.96 9.04 -4.95
N VAL A 61 17.09 8.69 -4.35
CA VAL A 61 18.10 7.78 -4.93
C VAL A 61 17.98 6.39 -4.31
N PRO A 62 18.33 5.30 -5.03
CA PRO A 62 18.21 3.94 -4.51
C PRO A 62 18.92 3.70 -3.17
N SER A 63 20.07 4.33 -2.95
CA SER A 63 20.90 4.10 -1.77
C SER A 63 20.31 4.54 -0.42
N VAL A 64 19.23 5.35 -0.44
CA VAL A 64 18.52 5.73 0.79
C VAL A 64 17.39 4.76 1.12
N TRP A 65 17.21 3.70 0.32
CA TRP A 65 16.17 2.70 0.49
C TRP A 65 16.75 1.30 0.68
N ARG A 66 16.14 0.51 1.53
CA ARG A 66 16.34 -0.93 1.63
C ARG A 66 15.02 -1.64 1.89
N VAL A 67 14.98 -2.93 1.64
CA VAL A 67 13.78 -3.76 1.78
C VAL A 67 14.01 -4.85 2.82
N ARG A 68 13.11 -4.98 3.78
CA ARG A 68 13.06 -6.12 4.70
C ARG A 68 12.01 -7.11 4.21
N LEU A 69 12.39 -8.36 4.06
CA LEU A 69 11.53 -9.49 3.65
C LEU A 69 11.52 -10.57 4.73
N GLY A 70 10.43 -11.32 4.82
CA GLY A 70 10.34 -12.51 5.66
C GLY A 70 10.24 -12.23 7.16
N SER A 71 9.85 -11.03 7.57
CA SER A 71 9.59 -10.70 8.98
C SER A 71 8.21 -10.11 9.18
N SER A 72 7.51 -10.55 10.21
CA SER A 72 6.28 -9.91 10.68
C SER A 72 6.55 -8.67 11.53
N MET A 73 7.80 -8.46 11.94
CA MET A 73 8.24 -7.32 12.75
C MET A 73 8.85 -6.24 11.85
N ALA A 74 8.46 -4.98 12.06
CA ALA A 74 8.93 -3.87 11.24
C ALA A 74 10.43 -3.61 11.39
N SER A 75 10.98 -3.72 12.61
CA SER A 75 12.35 -3.33 12.92
C SER A 75 13.34 -4.49 13.00
N SER A 76 12.88 -5.74 13.08
CA SER A 76 13.74 -6.90 13.36
C SER A 76 13.41 -8.13 12.51
N GLY A 77 14.30 -9.10 12.46
CA GLY A 77 14.14 -10.38 11.75
C GLY A 77 14.18 -10.26 10.22
N GLY A 78 13.93 -11.36 9.54
CA GLY A 78 13.93 -11.47 8.08
C GLY A 78 15.30 -11.23 7.44
N SER A 79 15.28 -10.94 6.14
CA SER A 79 16.45 -10.54 5.35
C SER A 79 16.36 -9.09 4.90
N LEU A 80 17.51 -8.41 4.82
CA LEU A 80 17.64 -7.05 4.32
C LEU A 80 18.23 -7.07 2.92
N HIS A 81 17.65 -6.30 2.03
CA HIS A 81 18.07 -6.19 0.64
C HIS A 81 18.25 -4.70 0.28
N ASP A 82 19.42 -4.34 -0.22
CA ASP A 82 19.65 -3.02 -0.76
C ASP A 82 18.87 -2.84 -2.07
N VAL A 83 18.53 -1.60 -2.39
CA VAL A 83 17.84 -1.23 -3.63
C VAL A 83 18.89 -0.85 -4.67
N SER A 84 18.82 -1.46 -5.85
CA SER A 84 19.69 -1.16 -7.00
C SER A 84 19.09 -0.13 -7.94
N GLN A 85 17.76 -0.11 -8.09
CA GLN A 85 17.07 0.80 -8.99
C GLN A 85 15.64 1.08 -8.52
N LEU A 86 15.20 2.32 -8.74
CA LEU A 86 13.81 2.77 -8.58
C LEU A 86 13.25 3.08 -9.98
N VAL A 87 12.21 2.37 -10.39
CA VAL A 87 11.52 2.58 -11.66
C VAL A 87 10.14 3.15 -11.37
N ILE A 88 10.04 4.47 -11.45
CA ILE A 88 8.78 5.21 -11.25
C ILE A 88 8.04 5.27 -12.58
N HIS A 89 6.71 5.13 -12.56
CA HIS A 89 5.92 5.27 -13.78
C HIS A 89 6.18 6.64 -14.42
N PRO A 90 6.50 6.72 -15.74
CA PRO A 90 6.94 7.96 -16.36
C PRO A 90 5.87 9.08 -16.37
N GLN A 91 4.60 8.72 -16.21
CA GLN A 91 3.50 9.67 -16.14
C GLN A 91 3.08 10.01 -14.68
N TYR A 92 3.82 9.53 -13.68
CA TYR A 92 3.50 9.87 -12.30
C TYR A 92 3.47 11.39 -12.09
N SER A 93 2.44 11.87 -11.42
CA SER A 93 2.25 13.27 -11.08
C SER A 93 2.09 13.44 -9.57
N SER A 94 3.02 14.09 -8.92
CA SER A 94 2.94 14.40 -7.49
C SER A 94 1.82 15.40 -7.15
N ALA A 95 1.31 16.14 -8.13
CA ALA A 95 0.21 17.09 -7.94
C ALA A 95 -1.16 16.41 -7.95
N THR A 96 -1.33 15.35 -8.76
CA THR A 96 -2.60 14.65 -8.93
C THR A 96 -2.59 13.24 -8.33
N LEU A 97 -1.43 12.73 -7.93
CA LEU A 97 -1.18 11.36 -7.49
C LEU A 97 -1.69 10.30 -8.50
N ASP A 98 -1.81 10.70 -9.76
CA ASP A 98 -2.11 9.77 -10.85
C ASP A 98 -0.85 9.04 -11.28
N TYR A 99 -1.00 7.83 -11.80
CA TYR A 99 0.09 6.90 -12.12
C TYR A 99 1.02 6.62 -10.91
N ASP A 100 0.44 6.56 -9.71
CA ASP A 100 1.20 6.35 -8.47
C ASP A 100 1.61 4.89 -8.29
N ILE A 101 2.53 4.45 -9.14
CA ILE A 101 3.03 3.09 -9.16
C ILE A 101 4.53 3.07 -9.49
N ALA A 102 5.27 2.19 -8.81
CA ALA A 102 6.71 2.04 -8.98
C ALA A 102 7.15 0.58 -8.82
N LEU A 103 8.28 0.24 -9.45
CA LEU A 103 9.01 -1.00 -9.25
C LEU A 103 10.34 -0.69 -8.56
N VAL A 104 10.61 -1.42 -7.48
CA VAL A 104 11.84 -1.33 -6.72
C VAL A 104 12.67 -2.59 -6.99
N HIS A 105 13.83 -2.42 -7.62
CA HIS A 105 14.73 -3.51 -7.94
C HIS A 105 15.70 -3.76 -6.77
N LEU A 106 15.75 -4.99 -6.30
CA LEU A 106 16.67 -5.43 -5.27
C LEU A 106 18.06 -5.65 -5.86
N ALA A 107 19.11 -5.28 -5.12
CA ALA A 107 20.50 -5.54 -5.52
C ALA A 107 20.84 -7.02 -5.50
N THR A 108 20.18 -7.80 -4.63
CA THR A 108 20.34 -9.26 -4.51
C THR A 108 18.99 -9.94 -4.53
N PRO A 109 18.85 -11.08 -5.24
CA PRO A 109 17.58 -11.80 -5.26
C PRO A 109 17.13 -12.26 -3.87
N ALA A 110 15.83 -12.15 -3.61
CA ALA A 110 15.22 -12.75 -2.44
C ALA A 110 15.26 -14.29 -2.55
N VAL A 111 15.58 -14.96 -1.44
CA VAL A 111 15.54 -16.41 -1.34
C VAL A 111 14.13 -16.83 -0.93
N TYR A 112 13.44 -17.55 -1.80
CA TYR A 112 12.10 -18.03 -1.51
C TYR A 112 12.07 -19.05 -0.38
N SER A 113 11.07 -18.93 0.48
CA SER A 113 10.79 -19.80 1.62
C SER A 113 9.29 -19.75 1.96
N ASN A 114 8.87 -20.39 3.04
CA ASN A 114 7.51 -20.24 3.56
C ASN A 114 7.20 -18.83 4.12
N LEU A 115 8.23 -17.99 4.30
CA LEU A 115 8.12 -16.60 4.78
C LEU A 115 8.33 -15.56 3.68
N VAL A 116 8.86 -15.96 2.53
CA VAL A 116 9.19 -15.08 1.39
C VAL A 116 8.75 -15.74 0.11
N GLN A 117 7.71 -15.21 -0.53
CA GLN A 117 7.18 -15.67 -1.81
C GLN A 117 6.75 -14.49 -2.65
N SER A 118 6.75 -14.63 -3.98
CA SER A 118 6.17 -13.61 -4.85
C SER A 118 4.65 -13.71 -4.89
N ALA A 119 3.98 -12.55 -4.95
CA ALA A 119 2.55 -12.46 -5.18
C ALA A 119 2.19 -12.61 -6.66
N ARG A 120 0.95 -13.02 -6.91
CA ARG A 120 0.28 -12.84 -8.20
C ARG A 120 -0.34 -11.44 -8.24
N ILE A 121 -0.24 -10.77 -9.36
CA ILE A 121 -0.85 -9.47 -9.61
C ILE A 121 -2.04 -9.60 -10.57
N ALA A 122 -3.00 -8.68 -10.47
CA ALA A 122 -4.12 -8.60 -11.38
C ALA A 122 -3.64 -8.30 -12.81
N GLY A 123 -4.04 -9.15 -13.76
CA GLY A 123 -3.85 -8.88 -15.19
C GLY A 123 -4.83 -7.82 -15.69
N LYS A 124 -4.61 -7.29 -16.89
CA LYS A 124 -5.37 -6.22 -17.53
C LYS A 124 -6.90 -6.39 -17.49
N ASN A 125 -7.37 -7.63 -17.63
CA ASN A 125 -8.80 -7.96 -17.66
C ASN A 125 -9.35 -8.44 -16.31
N TYR A 126 -8.57 -8.32 -15.24
CA TYR A 126 -9.02 -8.72 -13.92
C TYR A 126 -9.96 -7.65 -13.34
N LEU A 127 -11.23 -7.99 -13.24
CA LEU A 127 -12.26 -7.11 -12.67
C LEU A 127 -12.55 -7.54 -11.22
N VAL A 128 -12.54 -6.58 -10.32
CA VAL A 128 -13.01 -6.77 -8.94
C VAL A 128 -14.39 -6.15 -8.85
N PRO A 129 -15.43 -6.92 -8.50
CA PRO A 129 -16.79 -6.39 -8.38
C PRO A 129 -16.92 -5.33 -7.29
N ASP A 130 -17.84 -4.40 -7.46
CA ASP A 130 -18.23 -3.46 -6.40
C ASP A 130 -18.69 -4.22 -5.17
N GLY A 131 -18.33 -3.74 -3.98
CA GLY A 131 -18.63 -4.39 -2.71
C GLY A 131 -17.79 -5.66 -2.41
N ALA A 132 -16.93 -6.11 -3.35
CA ALA A 132 -16.07 -7.27 -3.09
C ALA A 132 -15.15 -7.02 -1.88
N ASN A 133 -15.00 -8.06 -1.06
CA ASN A 133 -14.09 -8.00 0.08
C ASN A 133 -12.63 -8.05 -0.41
N VAL A 134 -11.82 -7.13 0.07
CA VAL A 134 -10.38 -7.02 -0.17
C VAL A 134 -9.66 -6.81 1.15
N THR A 135 -8.41 -7.25 1.21
CA THR A 135 -7.57 -7.13 2.39
C THR A 135 -6.42 -6.17 2.12
N THR A 136 -6.24 -5.16 2.94
CA THR A 136 -5.01 -4.36 2.99
C THR A 136 -4.11 -4.85 4.12
N ILE A 137 -2.79 -4.83 3.89
CA ILE A 137 -1.79 -5.42 4.79
C ILE A 137 -0.62 -4.45 4.92
N GLY A 138 -0.13 -4.21 6.16
CA GLY A 138 1.03 -3.35 6.35
C GLY A 138 1.38 -3.06 7.81
N TRP A 139 2.30 -2.11 7.99
CA TRP A 139 2.77 -1.60 9.29
C TRP A 139 2.40 -0.13 9.51
N GLY A 140 1.44 0.38 8.75
CA GLY A 140 0.99 1.77 8.87
C GLY A 140 0.35 2.08 10.23
N THR A 141 0.22 3.37 10.51
CA THR A 141 -0.31 3.85 11.78
C THR A 141 -1.75 3.37 12.01
N THR A 142 -2.11 3.23 13.26
CA THR A 142 -3.36 2.60 13.69
C THR A 142 -4.51 3.59 13.91
N SER A 143 -4.18 4.85 13.74
CA SER A 143 -5.09 6.00 13.73
C SER A 143 -4.37 7.14 13.00
N SER A 144 -5.12 8.08 12.48
CA SER A 144 -4.52 9.28 11.87
C SER A 144 -3.59 9.98 12.86
N GLY A 145 -2.31 10.14 12.52
CA GLY A 145 -1.28 10.70 13.42
C GLY A 145 -0.87 9.81 14.59
N GLY A 146 -1.26 8.54 14.62
CA GLY A 146 -0.89 7.56 15.65
C GLY A 146 0.51 6.98 15.48
N SER A 147 0.90 6.06 16.38
CA SER A 147 2.16 5.32 16.29
C SER A 147 2.04 4.12 15.34
N ALA A 148 3.10 3.85 14.58
CA ALA A 148 3.21 2.65 13.75
C ALA A 148 3.36 1.40 14.64
N PRO A 149 2.70 0.28 14.29
CA PRO A 149 2.87 -0.98 15.00
C PRO A 149 4.18 -1.67 14.62
N GLU A 150 4.79 -2.36 15.57
CA GLU A 150 5.92 -3.24 15.26
C GLU A 150 5.48 -4.52 14.56
N GLN A 151 4.34 -5.09 14.94
CA GLN A 151 3.76 -6.30 14.37
C GLN A 151 2.94 -5.98 13.11
N LEU A 152 3.13 -6.74 12.02
CA LEU A 152 2.34 -6.68 10.79
C LEU A 152 0.83 -6.79 11.08
N GLN A 153 0.05 -5.96 10.42
CA GLN A 153 -1.40 -5.90 10.56
C GLN A 153 -2.08 -6.21 9.22
N HIS A 154 -3.37 -6.56 9.29
CA HIS A 154 -4.25 -6.61 8.14
C HIS A 154 -5.67 -6.19 8.52
N VAL A 155 -6.43 -5.72 7.52
CA VAL A 155 -7.86 -5.41 7.66
C VAL A 155 -8.62 -5.72 6.38
N ASP A 156 -9.83 -6.23 6.55
CA ASP A 156 -10.76 -6.45 5.44
C ASP A 156 -11.65 -5.22 5.27
N ILE A 157 -11.71 -4.73 4.02
CA ILE A 157 -12.49 -3.60 3.56
C ILE A 157 -13.19 -3.98 2.23
N ASN A 158 -14.01 -3.09 1.68
CA ASN A 158 -14.78 -3.39 0.47
C ASN A 158 -14.37 -2.47 -0.69
N ILE A 159 -14.41 -3.00 -1.90
CA ILE A 159 -14.29 -2.19 -3.13
C ILE A 159 -15.50 -1.25 -3.23
N ILE A 160 -15.21 0.00 -3.49
CA ILE A 160 -16.22 1.04 -3.69
C ILE A 160 -16.39 1.28 -5.18
N ASN A 161 -17.65 1.43 -5.61
CA ASN A 161 -17.97 1.77 -6.99
C ASN A 161 -17.18 2.99 -7.44
N GLN A 162 -16.64 2.94 -8.66
CA GLN A 162 -15.73 3.96 -9.20
C GLN A 162 -16.40 5.33 -9.33
N GLU A 163 -17.64 5.37 -9.85
CA GLU A 163 -18.38 6.62 -10.03
C GLU A 163 -18.74 7.24 -8.68
N LEU A 164 -19.24 6.42 -7.74
CA LEU A 164 -19.53 6.87 -6.38
C LEU A 164 -18.29 7.43 -5.67
N CYS A 165 -17.14 6.79 -5.83
CA CYS A 165 -15.88 7.31 -5.26
C CYS A 165 -15.52 8.66 -5.87
N ALA A 166 -15.63 8.81 -7.20
CA ALA A 166 -15.38 10.07 -7.89
C ALA A 166 -16.34 11.17 -7.43
N GLU A 167 -17.64 10.87 -7.25
CA GLU A 167 -18.63 11.80 -6.72
C GLU A 167 -18.29 12.28 -5.31
N ARG A 168 -17.87 11.36 -4.42
CA ARG A 168 -17.47 11.71 -3.05
C ARG A 168 -16.28 12.67 -3.05
N TYR A 169 -15.23 12.39 -3.82
CA TYR A 169 -14.07 13.27 -3.89
C TYR A 169 -14.34 14.58 -4.63
N ALA A 170 -15.23 14.59 -5.66
CA ALA A 170 -15.72 15.82 -6.26
C ALA A 170 -16.47 16.69 -5.24
N HIS A 171 -17.28 16.07 -4.36
CA HIS A 171 -17.92 16.79 -3.26
C HIS A 171 -16.89 17.37 -2.27
N LEU A 172 -15.86 16.63 -1.90
CA LEU A 172 -14.77 17.15 -1.05
C LEU A 172 -14.15 18.42 -1.64
N LYS A 173 -13.93 18.46 -2.94
CA LYS A 173 -13.35 19.62 -3.65
C LYS A 173 -14.23 20.87 -3.61
N THR A 174 -15.52 20.77 -3.30
CA THR A 174 -16.39 21.94 -3.08
C THR A 174 -16.17 22.59 -1.71
N GLN A 175 -15.48 21.92 -0.78
CA GLN A 175 -15.24 22.43 0.56
C GLN A 175 -14.05 23.39 0.59
N PRO A 176 -14.08 24.43 1.46
CA PRO A 176 -12.96 25.36 1.59
C PRO A 176 -11.63 24.65 1.95
N GLY A 177 -10.58 24.91 1.17
CA GLY A 177 -9.25 24.34 1.38
C GLY A 177 -8.98 23.02 0.64
N PHE A 178 -10.00 22.42 -0.02
CA PHE A 178 -9.87 21.13 -0.71
C PHE A 178 -10.01 21.22 -2.24
N GLN A 179 -10.10 22.42 -2.81
CA GLN A 179 -10.35 22.64 -4.25
C GLN A 179 -9.28 22.01 -5.15
N ASN A 180 -8.04 21.88 -4.66
CA ASN A 180 -6.91 21.32 -5.40
C ASN A 180 -6.66 19.81 -5.14
N TRP A 181 -7.59 19.13 -4.46
CA TRP A 181 -7.48 17.68 -4.27
C TRP A 181 -7.57 16.93 -5.60
N PRO A 182 -6.91 15.75 -5.70
CA PRO A 182 -6.93 14.96 -6.93
C PRO A 182 -8.34 14.52 -7.33
N ASP A 183 -8.56 14.37 -8.63
CA ASP A 183 -9.72 13.66 -9.17
C ASP A 183 -9.47 12.15 -9.16
N ILE A 184 -10.53 11.36 -9.09
CA ILE A 184 -10.44 9.90 -9.23
C ILE A 184 -10.37 9.56 -10.72
N THR A 185 -9.32 8.86 -11.13
CA THR A 185 -9.06 8.45 -12.52
C THR A 185 -9.27 6.94 -12.71
N ASP A 186 -9.25 6.46 -13.97
CA ASP A 186 -9.36 5.03 -14.29
C ASP A 186 -8.19 4.22 -13.73
N GLY A 187 -7.02 4.85 -13.54
CA GLY A 187 -5.83 4.26 -12.90
C GLY A 187 -5.97 4.08 -11.39
N MET A 188 -7.06 4.50 -10.79
CA MET A 188 -7.31 4.42 -9.36
C MET A 188 -8.41 3.42 -9.01
N LEU A 189 -8.36 2.87 -7.81
CA LEU A 189 -9.31 1.90 -7.25
C LEU A 189 -9.63 2.29 -5.81
N CYS A 190 -10.89 2.52 -5.50
CA CYS A 190 -11.31 2.93 -4.17
C CYS A 190 -11.72 1.74 -3.31
N ALA A 191 -11.31 1.75 -2.04
CA ALA A 191 -11.71 0.73 -1.08
C ALA A 191 -11.88 1.33 0.32
N GLY A 192 -12.80 0.78 1.11
CA GLY A 192 -13.11 1.27 2.46
C GLY A 192 -14.37 0.66 3.03
N ILE A 193 -14.84 1.21 4.15
CA ILE A 193 -16.17 0.89 4.71
C ILE A 193 -17.02 2.15 4.64
N LEU A 194 -17.55 2.39 3.45
CA LEU A 194 -18.29 3.62 3.14
C LEU A 194 -19.52 3.77 4.05
N ASP A 195 -19.79 5.02 4.46
CA ASP A 195 -20.89 5.44 5.36
C ASP A 195 -20.81 4.88 6.80
N VAL A 196 -19.76 4.11 7.11
CA VAL A 196 -19.47 3.57 8.44
C VAL A 196 -18.08 4.03 8.94
N GLY A 197 -17.06 3.89 8.10
CA GLY A 197 -15.68 4.18 8.46
C GLY A 197 -15.06 3.14 9.41
N GLY A 198 -13.98 3.54 10.10
CA GLY A 198 -13.37 2.77 11.17
C GLY A 198 -12.45 1.64 10.72
N LYS A 199 -12.27 1.41 9.41
CA LYS A 199 -11.34 0.42 8.83
C LYS A 199 -10.72 0.95 7.56
N ASP A 200 -9.40 1.00 7.48
CA ASP A 200 -8.65 1.43 6.29
C ASP A 200 -7.15 1.19 6.44
N ALA A 201 -6.41 1.38 5.33
CA ALA A 201 -4.97 1.67 5.33
C ALA A 201 -4.70 3.06 5.91
N CYS A 202 -3.50 3.29 6.44
CA CYS A 202 -3.12 4.57 7.03
C CYS A 202 -1.66 4.91 6.72
N GLN A 203 -1.12 6.01 7.31
CA GLN A 203 0.26 6.45 7.10
C GLN A 203 1.25 5.31 7.36
N GLY A 204 2.13 5.04 6.40
CA GLY A 204 3.09 3.94 6.42
C GLY A 204 2.62 2.67 5.70
N ASP A 205 1.33 2.56 5.33
CA ASP A 205 0.83 1.49 4.45
C ASP A 205 1.00 1.83 2.96
N SER A 206 1.31 3.07 2.62
CA SER A 206 1.60 3.56 1.26
C SER A 206 2.50 2.60 0.50
N GLY A 207 2.13 2.23 -0.73
CA GLY A 207 2.85 1.24 -1.53
C GLY A 207 2.57 -0.21 -1.19
N GLY A 208 1.91 -0.48 -0.06
CA GLY A 208 1.49 -1.82 0.35
C GLY A 208 0.36 -2.39 -0.50
N PRO A 209 0.11 -3.71 -0.38
CA PRO A 209 -0.87 -4.40 -1.20
C PRO A 209 -2.31 -4.20 -0.74
N LEU A 210 -3.22 -4.10 -1.72
CA LEU A 210 -4.63 -4.40 -1.60
C LEU A 210 -4.89 -5.72 -2.34
N ALA A 211 -5.31 -6.76 -1.61
CA ALA A 211 -5.44 -8.12 -2.14
C ALA A 211 -6.91 -8.56 -2.23
N HIS A 212 -7.27 -9.15 -3.37
CA HIS A 212 -8.53 -9.86 -3.62
C HIS A 212 -8.21 -11.33 -3.91
N HIS A 213 -8.66 -12.26 -3.06
CA HIS A 213 -8.37 -13.70 -3.21
C HIS A 213 -6.87 -14.00 -3.43
N ASN A 214 -5.97 -13.37 -2.66
CA ASN A 214 -4.51 -13.48 -2.79
C ASN A 214 -3.94 -13.00 -4.15
N ILE A 215 -4.70 -12.23 -4.90
CA ILE A 215 -4.23 -11.52 -6.10
C ILE A 215 -4.14 -10.04 -5.74
N ILE A 216 -3.03 -9.39 -6.04
CA ILE A 216 -2.84 -7.97 -5.76
C ILE A 216 -3.60 -7.16 -6.81
N VAL A 217 -4.62 -6.44 -6.38
CA VAL A 217 -5.52 -5.64 -7.21
C VAL A 217 -5.28 -4.15 -7.08
N GLY A 218 -4.66 -3.72 -5.97
CA GLY A 218 -4.34 -2.34 -5.71
C GLY A 218 -3.01 -2.16 -4.99
N VAL A 219 -2.45 -0.95 -5.11
CA VAL A 219 -1.30 -0.47 -4.35
C VAL A 219 -1.77 0.76 -3.56
N VAL A 220 -1.65 0.73 -2.24
CA VAL A 220 -2.10 1.82 -1.36
C VAL A 220 -1.43 3.13 -1.76
N SER A 221 -2.23 4.16 -2.04
CA SER A 221 -1.76 5.42 -2.60
C SER A 221 -2.08 6.60 -1.70
N TRP A 222 -3.32 7.05 -1.62
CA TRP A 222 -3.73 8.26 -0.88
C TRP A 222 -5.15 8.17 -0.35
N GLY A 223 -5.60 9.20 0.38
CA GLY A 223 -6.98 9.33 0.86
C GLY A 223 -7.16 10.53 1.76
N PHE A 224 -8.40 10.94 1.97
CA PHE A 224 -8.75 11.98 2.93
C PHE A 224 -8.89 11.37 4.32
N GLN A 225 -7.89 11.57 5.17
CA GLN A 225 -7.76 10.94 6.48
C GLN A 225 -7.68 9.40 6.36
N CYS A 226 -7.64 8.70 7.49
CA CYS A 226 -7.67 7.24 7.48
C CYS A 226 -9.03 6.78 8.00
N ALA A 227 -9.65 5.81 7.31
CA ALA A 227 -10.92 5.21 7.70
C ALA A 227 -12.09 6.21 7.82
N HIS A 228 -12.09 7.25 7.00
CA HIS A 228 -13.19 8.20 6.96
C HIS A 228 -14.46 7.53 6.40
N SER A 229 -15.63 7.86 6.99
CA SER A 229 -16.88 7.23 6.57
C SER A 229 -17.34 7.63 5.17
N GLU A 230 -17.06 8.86 4.75
CA GLU A 230 -17.53 9.41 3.48
C GLU A 230 -16.52 9.34 2.34
N TYR A 231 -15.22 9.27 2.66
CA TYR A 231 -14.11 9.32 1.69
C TYR A 231 -13.26 8.06 1.79
N PRO A 232 -13.45 7.10 0.88
CA PRO A 232 -12.70 5.84 0.91
C PRO A 232 -11.23 6.04 0.55
N GLY A 233 -10.36 5.11 1.00
CA GLY A 233 -8.97 5.07 0.58
C GLY A 233 -8.83 4.83 -0.92
N VAL A 234 -7.84 5.47 -1.53
CA VAL A 234 -7.55 5.39 -2.97
C VAL A 234 -6.26 4.62 -3.20
N ASN A 235 -6.31 3.67 -4.11
CA ASN A 235 -5.20 2.79 -4.47
C ASN A 235 -4.90 2.91 -5.96
N ALA A 236 -3.64 2.72 -6.37
CA ALA A 236 -3.32 2.54 -7.78
C ALA A 236 -3.90 1.19 -8.25
N ARG A 237 -4.69 1.20 -9.32
CA ARG A 237 -5.38 0.02 -9.88
C ARG A 237 -4.40 -0.86 -10.66
N VAL A 238 -4.00 -1.99 -10.09
CA VAL A 238 -2.96 -2.87 -10.67
C VAL A 238 -3.32 -3.36 -12.07
N SER A 239 -4.60 -3.70 -12.33
CA SER A 239 -5.02 -4.15 -13.65
C SER A 239 -4.89 -3.09 -14.75
N TYR A 240 -4.99 -1.80 -14.40
CA TYR A 240 -4.76 -0.69 -15.33
C TYR A 240 -3.28 -0.59 -15.72
N TYR A 241 -2.37 -0.84 -14.79
CA TYR A 241 -0.92 -0.77 -14.98
C TYR A 241 -0.27 -2.11 -15.34
N ALA A 242 -1.04 -3.18 -15.56
CA ALA A 242 -0.52 -4.53 -15.74
C ALA A 242 0.51 -4.64 -16.87
N ASP A 243 0.22 -4.03 -18.03
CA ASP A 243 1.13 -4.04 -19.19
C ASP A 243 2.46 -3.30 -18.86
N TRP A 244 2.39 -2.17 -18.17
CA TRP A 244 3.58 -1.43 -17.73
C TRP A 244 4.41 -2.22 -16.71
N ILE A 245 3.74 -2.84 -15.72
CA ILE A 245 4.43 -3.67 -14.71
C ILE A 245 5.18 -4.81 -15.40
N VAL A 246 4.52 -5.54 -16.31
CA VAL A 246 5.12 -6.68 -17.01
C VAL A 246 6.30 -6.26 -17.88
N SER A 247 6.21 -5.09 -18.54
CA SER A 247 7.26 -4.60 -19.44
C SER A 247 8.49 -4.04 -18.69
N ASN A 248 8.38 -3.71 -17.42
CA ASN A 248 9.46 -3.10 -16.64
C ASN A 248 9.94 -3.98 -15.46
N ALA A 249 9.33 -5.15 -15.27
CA ALA A 249 9.63 -6.09 -14.19
C ALA A 249 10.63 -7.19 -14.57
#